data_3c662c830da808de86a6dca843a3e2b5
#
_entry.id   3c662c830da808de86a6dca843a3e2b5
#
_cell.length_a   1.000
_cell.length_b   1.000
_cell.length_c   1.000
_cell.angle_alpha   90.00
_cell.angle_beta   90.00
_cell.angle_gamma   90.00
#
_symmetry.space_group_name_H-M   'P 1'
#
loop_
_entity.id
_entity.type
_entity.pdbx_description
1 polymer ?
#
loop_
_entity_poly.entity_id
_entity_poly.type
_entity_poly.pdbx_seq_one_letter_code
_entity_poly.pdbx_strand_id
1 'polypeptide(L)'
;MGNELFADKFIDKQVDNPKAPSSPCDGPGQRFEEVMSDPSNLLIDRCENAGKVIDGNIVCHNNIIVPEKSYYGDFADILTLNKGVHEPAEERMFGEVLNYIPDNGTIIELGSYWAFYSMWFSKEVVNANVYCVEPDSKNMETGKNNCKLNNVEADFTQGRVSNLDGFRPAPNADYNNFNVKDFVEEKNIEFVDILHSDIQGCELVMLNDIVPLLVDKKIRYLFISTHTQELHYSCIELLEQHDYRIIASADFDDETFCFDGIVVACHKDNLDIPYTSLGCRRHTPLRSTCMV
;
A
#
# COMPACT_ATOMS: atom_id res chain seq x y z
N MET A 1 11.74 27.29 -10.25
CA MET A 1 11.38 28.11 -9.05
C MET A 1 9.92 27.93 -8.61
N GLY A 2 9.29 26.80 -8.87
CA GLY A 2 7.90 26.51 -8.50
C GLY A 2 7.69 25.28 -7.63
N ASN A 3 8.64 24.36 -7.59
CA ASN A 3 8.45 23.07 -6.90
C ASN A 3 8.87 23.06 -5.43
N GLU A 4 9.72 24.00 -4.99
CA GLU A 4 10.16 24.06 -3.58
C GLU A 4 9.06 24.49 -2.59
N LEU A 5 8.05 25.22 -3.07
CA LEU A 5 6.98 25.74 -2.22
C LEU A 5 5.89 24.70 -1.89
N PHE A 6 5.81 23.61 -2.64
CA PHE A 6 4.77 22.58 -2.43
C PHE A 6 5.20 21.54 -1.39
N ALA A 7 6.42 21.06 -1.45
CA ALA A 7 6.93 20.04 -0.50
C ALA A 7 6.93 20.57 0.95
N ASP A 8 7.41 21.80 1.17
CA ASP A 8 7.46 22.41 2.50
C ASP A 8 6.06 22.64 3.13
N LYS A 9 5.05 22.89 2.32
CA LYS A 9 3.67 23.05 2.82
C LYS A 9 3.01 21.77 3.28
N PHE A 10 3.39 20.63 2.70
CA PHE A 10 2.84 19.33 3.08
C PHE A 10 3.47 18.77 4.35
N ILE A 11 4.79 18.96 4.52
CA ILE A 11 5.53 18.42 5.67
C ILE A 11 5.15 19.15 6.97
N ASP A 12 5.01 20.48 6.94
CA ASP A 12 4.60 21.27 8.13
C ASP A 12 3.15 21.04 8.55
N LYS A 13 2.28 20.64 7.62
CA LYS A 13 0.87 20.35 7.95
C LYS A 13 0.65 18.99 8.60
N GLN A 14 1.53 18.03 8.39
CA GLN A 14 1.38 16.69 9.00
C GLN A 14 1.75 16.65 10.48
N VAL A 15 2.59 17.55 10.97
CA VAL A 15 3.00 17.58 12.40
C VAL A 15 1.90 18.16 13.31
N ASP A 16 1.00 19.00 12.77
CA ASP A 16 -0.04 19.71 13.54
C ASP A 16 -1.47 19.53 12.98
N ASN A 17 -1.69 18.65 12.01
CA ASN A 17 -3.04 18.49 11.48
C ASN A 17 -3.80 17.45 12.31
N PRO A 18 -4.79 17.87 13.11
CA PRO A 18 -5.76 16.93 13.62
C PRO A 18 -6.44 16.34 12.38
N LYS A 19 -6.28 15.04 12.17
CA LYS A 19 -6.94 14.18 11.18
C LYS A 19 -7.79 14.93 10.17
N ALA A 20 -7.50 14.79 8.90
CA ALA A 20 -8.36 15.34 7.86
C ALA A 20 -9.83 15.05 8.24
N PRO A 21 -10.73 16.04 8.15
CA PRO A 21 -12.11 15.89 8.65
C PRO A 21 -12.96 14.90 7.85
N SER A 22 -12.35 14.13 7.02
CA SER A 22 -12.97 13.25 6.05
C SER A 22 -13.30 11.86 6.57
N SER A 23 -12.66 11.39 7.63
CA SER A 23 -13.14 10.19 8.32
C SER A 23 -13.78 10.61 9.63
N PRO A 24 -15.09 10.53 9.79
CA PRO A 24 -15.74 10.77 11.08
C PRO A 24 -15.35 9.70 12.13
N CYS A 25 -14.34 8.88 11.83
CA CYS A 25 -13.90 7.78 12.65
C CYS A 25 -13.00 8.22 13.79
N ASP A 26 -13.60 8.53 14.90
CA ASP A 26 -12.86 8.78 16.13
C ASP A 26 -12.49 7.52 16.93
N GLY A 27 -12.54 6.33 16.31
CA GLY A 27 -12.19 5.10 17.00
C GLY A 27 -12.18 3.83 16.14
N PRO A 28 -11.60 2.73 16.67
CA PRO A 28 -11.51 1.45 15.97
C PRO A 28 -12.85 0.93 15.43
N GLY A 29 -13.94 1.13 16.18
CA GLY A 29 -15.24 0.58 15.83
C GLY A 29 -15.79 1.09 14.50
N GLN A 30 -15.65 2.36 14.19
CA GLN A 30 -16.14 2.91 12.93
C GLN A 30 -15.28 2.49 11.75
N ARG A 31 -13.94 2.45 11.90
CA ARG A 31 -13.05 1.90 10.88
C ARG A 31 -13.41 0.46 10.56
N PHE A 32 -13.71 -0.36 11.57
CA PHE A 32 -14.13 -1.74 11.35
C PHE A 32 -15.45 -1.82 10.59
N GLU A 33 -16.41 -0.96 10.91
CA GLU A 33 -17.68 -0.91 10.20
C GLU A 33 -17.49 -0.52 8.73
N GLU A 34 -16.65 0.46 8.44
CA GLU A 34 -16.32 0.88 7.07
C GLU A 34 -15.64 -0.25 6.29
N VAL A 35 -14.56 -0.81 6.82
CA VAL A 35 -13.83 -1.92 6.18
C VAL A 35 -14.75 -3.14 5.96
N MET A 36 -15.56 -3.51 6.95
CA MET A 36 -16.47 -4.64 6.83
C MET A 36 -17.66 -4.36 5.89
N SER A 37 -17.95 -3.09 5.60
CA SER A 37 -19.01 -2.68 4.68
C SER A 37 -18.53 -2.56 3.23
N ASP A 38 -17.22 -2.59 2.97
CA ASP A 38 -16.68 -2.48 1.62
C ASP A 38 -17.16 -3.64 0.74
N PRO A 39 -17.84 -3.34 -0.41
CA PRO A 39 -18.31 -4.36 -1.34
C PRO A 39 -17.21 -5.26 -1.89
N SER A 40 -15.95 -4.80 -1.91
CA SER A 40 -14.79 -5.59 -2.36
C SER A 40 -14.63 -6.87 -1.54
N ASN A 41 -15.07 -6.87 -0.28
CA ASN A 41 -15.10 -8.07 0.57
C ASN A 41 -15.79 -9.29 -0.06
N LEU A 42 -16.79 -9.06 -0.91
CA LEU A 42 -17.54 -10.11 -1.60
C LEU A 42 -16.78 -10.75 -2.76
N LEU A 43 -15.69 -10.11 -3.19
CA LEU A 43 -14.90 -10.47 -4.37
C LEU A 43 -13.51 -10.98 -4.00
N ILE A 44 -13.19 -11.04 -2.71
CA ILE A 44 -11.93 -11.57 -2.21
C ILE A 44 -12.13 -13.03 -1.82
N ASP A 45 -11.36 -13.93 -2.43
CA ASP A 45 -11.30 -15.33 -2.04
C ASP A 45 -10.66 -15.48 -0.66
N ARG A 46 -11.24 -16.37 0.15
CA ARG A 46 -10.77 -16.62 1.51
C ARG A 46 -10.45 -18.08 1.70
N CYS A 47 -9.28 -18.37 2.26
CA CYS A 47 -8.91 -19.71 2.67
C CYS A 47 -9.85 -20.22 3.81
N GLU A 48 -9.87 -21.52 4.02
CA GLU A 48 -10.75 -22.18 5.01
C GLU A 48 -10.60 -21.65 6.44
N ASN A 49 -9.38 -21.23 6.80
CA ASN A 49 -9.04 -20.76 8.14
C ASN A 49 -8.95 -19.23 8.26
N ALA A 50 -9.37 -18.49 7.24
CA ALA A 50 -9.30 -17.04 7.23
C ALA A 50 -9.98 -16.41 8.46
N GLY A 51 -9.24 -15.54 9.15
CA GLY A 51 -9.67 -14.87 10.38
C GLY A 51 -9.57 -15.70 11.65
N LYS A 52 -9.18 -16.97 11.58
CA LYS A 52 -9.00 -17.80 12.78
C LYS A 52 -7.65 -17.55 13.43
N VAL A 53 -7.63 -17.64 14.76
CA VAL A 53 -6.38 -17.69 15.52
C VAL A 53 -5.99 -19.15 15.71
N ILE A 54 -4.81 -19.52 15.21
CA ILE A 54 -4.24 -20.87 15.30
C ILE A 54 -2.83 -20.75 15.86
N ASP A 55 -2.56 -21.42 16.97
CA ASP A 55 -1.25 -21.40 17.66
C ASP A 55 -0.71 -19.97 17.92
N GLY A 56 -1.62 -19.04 18.30
CA GLY A 56 -1.29 -17.65 18.58
C GLY A 56 -1.05 -16.77 17.36
N ASN A 57 -1.37 -17.26 16.16
CA ASN A 57 -1.27 -16.52 14.92
C ASN A 57 -2.64 -16.39 14.24
N ILE A 58 -2.92 -15.22 13.66
CA ILE A 58 -4.09 -14.99 12.83
C ILE A 58 -3.78 -15.46 11.41
N VAL A 59 -4.72 -16.16 10.80
CA VAL A 59 -4.66 -16.55 9.39
C VAL A 59 -5.35 -15.49 8.54
N CYS A 60 -4.62 -14.85 7.65
CA CYS A 60 -5.17 -13.92 6.66
C CYS A 60 -5.91 -14.68 5.55
N HIS A 61 -6.68 -13.95 4.73
CA HIS A 61 -7.52 -14.55 3.69
C HIS A 61 -6.75 -15.42 2.69
N ASN A 62 -5.47 -15.09 2.45
CA ASN A 62 -4.54 -15.69 1.48
C ASN A 62 -3.54 -16.69 2.11
N ASN A 63 -3.86 -17.26 3.26
CA ASN A 63 -2.99 -18.15 4.03
C ASN A 63 -1.69 -17.51 4.56
N ILE A 64 -1.54 -16.20 4.54
CA ILE A 64 -0.51 -15.54 5.33
C ILE A 64 -0.88 -15.67 6.80
N ILE A 65 0.10 -15.96 7.65
CA ILE A 65 -0.08 -16.01 9.09
C ILE A 65 0.74 -14.90 9.75
N VAL A 66 0.13 -14.23 10.71
CA VAL A 66 0.80 -13.17 11.49
C VAL A 66 0.50 -13.36 12.97
N PRO A 67 1.43 -13.04 13.88
CA PRO A 67 1.15 -13.13 15.31
C PRO A 67 -0.07 -12.30 15.68
N GLU A 68 -0.91 -12.82 16.56
CA GLU A 68 -1.99 -12.05 17.14
C GLU A 68 -1.44 -10.74 17.71
N LYS A 69 -1.99 -9.60 17.33
CA LYS A 69 -1.52 -8.24 17.71
C LYS A 69 -0.24 -7.74 16.99
N SER A 70 0.15 -8.33 15.87
CA SER A 70 1.26 -7.81 15.07
C SER A 70 0.87 -6.66 14.13
N TYR A 71 -0.43 -6.50 13.87
CA TYR A 71 -0.99 -5.46 13.01
C TYR A 71 -1.64 -4.37 13.86
N TYR A 72 -1.17 -3.13 13.76
CA TYR A 72 -1.74 -1.90 14.34
C TYR A 72 -2.38 -1.99 15.75
N GLY A 73 -1.82 -2.76 16.67
CA GLY A 73 -2.30 -2.76 18.05
C GLY A 73 -3.82 -3.00 18.17
N ASP A 74 -4.58 -1.97 18.51
CA ASP A 74 -6.03 -2.05 18.72
C ASP A 74 -6.83 -2.31 17.42
N PHE A 75 -6.22 -2.10 16.25
CA PHE A 75 -6.83 -2.42 14.94
C PHE A 75 -6.61 -3.88 14.50
N ALA A 76 -5.80 -4.65 15.22
CA ALA A 76 -5.52 -6.05 14.89
C ALA A 76 -6.78 -6.91 14.81
N ASP A 77 -7.81 -6.58 15.59
CA ASP A 77 -9.07 -7.30 15.62
C ASP A 77 -9.80 -7.31 14.27
N ILE A 78 -9.50 -6.38 13.36
CA ILE A 78 -10.09 -6.38 12.01
C ILE A 78 -9.75 -7.66 11.25
N LEU A 79 -8.56 -8.22 11.44
CA LEU A 79 -8.17 -9.46 10.77
C LEU A 79 -9.02 -10.66 11.18
N THR A 80 -9.49 -10.71 12.43
CA THR A 80 -10.40 -11.76 12.87
C THR A 80 -11.84 -11.45 12.46
N LEU A 81 -12.29 -10.22 12.64
CA LEU A 81 -13.66 -9.79 12.37
C LEU A 81 -14.00 -9.85 10.87
N ASN A 82 -13.06 -9.41 10.01
CA ASN A 82 -13.22 -9.40 8.56
C ASN A 82 -12.59 -10.61 7.86
N LYS A 83 -12.41 -11.72 8.59
CA LYS A 83 -11.90 -12.99 8.04
C LYS A 83 -10.61 -12.83 7.25
N GLY A 84 -9.63 -12.20 7.85
CA GLY A 84 -8.26 -12.09 7.33
C GLY A 84 -8.04 -10.99 6.30
N VAL A 85 -9.00 -10.10 6.08
CA VAL A 85 -8.94 -8.96 5.17
C VAL A 85 -8.93 -7.67 5.98
N HIS A 86 -8.01 -6.74 5.69
CA HIS A 86 -7.87 -5.47 6.40
C HIS A 86 -8.11 -4.23 5.51
N GLU A 87 -7.83 -4.34 4.21
CA GLU A 87 -7.99 -3.28 3.19
C GLU A 87 -8.68 -3.84 1.93
N PRO A 88 -10.00 -4.09 1.99
CA PRO A 88 -10.69 -4.88 0.97
C PRO A 88 -10.54 -4.37 -0.45
N ALA A 89 -10.59 -3.04 -0.65
CA ALA A 89 -10.49 -2.45 -1.98
C ALA A 89 -9.10 -2.70 -2.59
N GLU A 90 -8.05 -2.49 -1.80
CA GLU A 90 -6.67 -2.68 -2.23
C GLU A 90 -6.33 -4.16 -2.39
N GLU A 91 -6.68 -4.99 -1.41
CA GLU A 91 -6.45 -6.43 -1.47
C GLU A 91 -7.15 -7.10 -2.66
N ARG A 92 -8.38 -6.65 -3.01
CA ARG A 92 -9.07 -7.10 -4.21
C ARG A 92 -8.25 -6.79 -5.47
N MET A 93 -7.80 -5.55 -5.61
CA MET A 93 -7.03 -5.12 -6.78
C MET A 93 -5.67 -5.80 -6.85
N PHE A 94 -5.02 -5.97 -5.69
CA PHE A 94 -3.73 -6.65 -5.63
C PHE A 94 -3.85 -8.12 -6.07
N GLY A 95 -4.85 -8.84 -5.57
CA GLY A 95 -5.14 -10.21 -6.00
C GLY A 95 -5.49 -10.32 -7.48
N GLU A 96 -6.20 -9.32 -8.06
CA GLU A 96 -6.47 -9.28 -9.49
C GLU A 96 -5.20 -9.07 -10.32
N VAL A 97 -4.33 -8.15 -9.91
CA VAL A 97 -3.05 -7.86 -10.56
C VAL A 97 -2.09 -9.04 -10.51
N LEU A 98 -2.05 -9.78 -9.41
CA LEU A 98 -1.16 -10.95 -9.28
C LEU A 98 -1.34 -11.99 -10.40
N ASN A 99 -2.53 -12.13 -10.97
CA ASN A 99 -2.79 -13.04 -12.09
C ASN A 99 -2.01 -12.69 -13.37
N TYR A 100 -1.46 -11.49 -13.46
CA TYR A 100 -0.72 -10.98 -14.63
C TYR A 100 0.78 -10.81 -14.37
N ILE A 101 1.25 -11.21 -13.20
CA ILE A 101 2.68 -11.15 -12.86
C ILE A 101 3.37 -12.42 -13.35
N PRO A 102 4.48 -12.31 -14.09
CA PRO A 102 5.22 -13.48 -14.54
C PRO A 102 6.05 -14.11 -13.42
N ASP A 103 6.52 -15.33 -13.65
CA ASP A 103 7.59 -15.92 -12.84
C ASP A 103 8.82 -15.00 -12.81
N ASN A 104 9.55 -15.01 -11.70
CA ASN A 104 10.68 -14.11 -11.40
C ASN A 104 10.27 -12.62 -11.32
N GLY A 105 8.99 -12.33 -11.11
CA GLY A 105 8.48 -10.97 -10.94
C GLY A 105 9.11 -10.26 -9.75
N THR A 106 9.08 -8.93 -9.80
CA THR A 106 9.69 -8.07 -8.79
C THR A 106 8.65 -7.15 -8.15
N ILE A 107 8.61 -7.15 -6.81
CA ILE A 107 7.87 -6.16 -6.02
C ILE A 107 8.82 -5.28 -5.21
N ILE A 108 8.50 -3.99 -5.13
CA ILE A 108 9.07 -3.05 -4.17
C ILE A 108 7.90 -2.52 -3.34
N GLU A 109 7.90 -2.77 -2.03
CA GLU A 109 6.91 -2.29 -1.06
C GLU A 109 7.53 -1.19 -0.20
N LEU A 110 7.05 0.03 -0.37
CA LEU A 110 7.46 1.23 0.35
C LEU A 110 6.51 1.50 1.51
N GLY A 111 7.03 1.67 2.73
CA GLY A 111 6.23 1.67 3.95
C GLY A 111 5.77 0.25 4.29
N SER A 112 6.69 -0.71 4.16
CA SER A 112 6.31 -2.13 4.19
C SER A 112 5.79 -2.62 5.54
N TYR A 113 6.03 -1.91 6.63
CA TYR A 113 5.58 -2.21 7.98
C TYR A 113 5.62 -3.71 8.32
N TRP A 114 4.50 -4.42 8.23
CA TRP A 114 4.37 -5.86 8.49
C TRP A 114 4.56 -6.75 7.26
N ALA A 115 4.86 -6.15 6.10
CA ALA A 115 5.20 -6.78 4.82
C ALA A 115 4.10 -7.67 4.24
N PHE A 116 2.83 -7.27 4.34
CA PHE A 116 1.70 -8.09 3.91
C PHE A 116 1.70 -8.32 2.40
N TYR A 117 1.77 -7.26 1.60
CA TYR A 117 1.74 -7.35 0.15
C TYR A 117 2.98 -8.05 -0.40
N SER A 118 4.13 -7.82 0.21
CA SER A 118 5.38 -8.52 -0.10
C SER A 118 5.29 -10.03 0.14
N MET A 119 4.72 -10.44 1.28
CA MET A 119 4.51 -11.85 1.58
C MET A 119 3.51 -12.49 0.62
N TRP A 120 2.42 -11.79 0.29
CA TRP A 120 1.43 -12.29 -0.65
C TRP A 120 2.02 -12.46 -2.04
N PHE A 121 2.72 -11.44 -2.54
CA PHE A 121 3.44 -11.52 -3.81
C PHE A 121 4.39 -12.72 -3.87
N SER A 122 5.20 -12.92 -2.83
CA SER A 122 6.14 -14.02 -2.76
C SER A 122 5.49 -15.41 -2.75
N LYS A 123 4.26 -15.53 -2.25
CA LYS A 123 3.53 -16.81 -2.25
C LYS A 123 2.89 -17.14 -3.59
N GLU A 124 2.52 -16.14 -4.37
CA GLU A 124 1.83 -16.32 -5.66
C GLU A 124 2.79 -16.33 -6.85
N VAL A 125 3.93 -15.64 -6.75
CA VAL A 125 4.88 -15.48 -7.85
C VAL A 125 6.08 -16.44 -7.67
N VAL A 126 6.29 -17.30 -8.65
CA VAL A 126 7.41 -18.25 -8.62
C VAL A 126 8.75 -17.51 -8.74
N ASN A 127 9.69 -17.79 -7.84
CA ASN A 127 10.99 -17.12 -7.77
C ASN A 127 10.89 -15.59 -7.67
N ALA A 128 9.97 -15.09 -6.87
CA ALA A 128 9.74 -13.66 -6.66
C ALA A 128 10.99 -12.93 -6.15
N ASN A 129 11.22 -11.72 -6.66
CA ASN A 129 12.18 -10.78 -6.09
C ASN A 129 11.42 -9.77 -5.22
N VAL A 130 11.70 -9.75 -3.92
CA VAL A 130 10.92 -9.00 -2.94
C VAL A 130 11.80 -8.00 -2.20
N TYR A 131 11.46 -6.73 -2.32
CA TYR A 131 12.16 -5.62 -1.67
C TYR A 131 11.20 -4.85 -0.78
N CYS A 132 11.54 -4.74 0.50
CA CYS A 132 10.78 -4.02 1.52
C CYS A 132 11.55 -2.80 2.01
N VAL A 133 10.91 -1.65 2.02
CA VAL A 133 11.51 -0.40 2.54
C VAL A 133 10.64 0.13 3.68
N GLU A 134 11.24 0.34 4.84
CA GLU A 134 10.54 0.79 6.04
C GLU A 134 11.46 1.71 6.86
N PRO A 135 11.03 2.93 7.23
CA PRO A 135 11.84 3.84 8.03
C PRO A 135 11.94 3.43 9.50
N ASP A 136 10.87 2.93 10.10
CA ASP A 136 10.86 2.56 11.52
C ASP A 136 11.48 1.18 11.73
N SER A 137 12.54 1.12 12.55
CA SER A 137 13.27 -0.12 12.80
C SER A 137 12.44 -1.21 13.46
N LYS A 138 11.43 -0.85 14.27
CA LYS A 138 10.54 -1.82 14.93
C LYS A 138 9.51 -2.37 13.96
N ASN A 139 8.96 -1.51 13.11
CA ASN A 139 8.07 -1.92 12.05
C ASN A 139 8.80 -2.86 11.08
N MET A 140 10.01 -2.49 10.66
CA MET A 140 10.86 -3.33 9.81
C MET A 140 11.13 -4.70 10.45
N GLU A 141 11.40 -4.75 11.75
CA GLU A 141 11.62 -6.01 12.47
C GLU A 141 10.33 -6.85 12.52
N THR A 142 9.16 -6.21 12.64
CA THR A 142 7.86 -6.89 12.53
C THR A 142 7.70 -7.54 11.17
N GLY A 143 7.98 -6.82 10.08
CA GLY A 143 7.95 -7.37 8.72
C GLY A 143 8.90 -8.55 8.53
N LYS A 144 10.15 -8.43 8.99
CA LYS A 144 11.14 -9.53 8.95
C LYS A 144 10.67 -10.78 9.69
N ASN A 145 10.08 -10.60 10.86
CA ASN A 145 9.57 -11.72 11.66
C ASN A 145 8.36 -12.38 10.98
N ASN A 146 7.47 -11.61 10.37
CA ASN A 146 6.36 -12.12 9.60
C ASN A 146 6.82 -12.88 8.35
N CYS A 147 7.78 -12.34 7.60
CA CYS A 147 8.38 -13.04 6.46
C CYS A 147 8.99 -14.38 6.87
N LYS A 148 9.75 -14.39 7.97
CA LYS A 148 10.32 -15.63 8.51
C LYS A 148 9.24 -16.63 8.92
N LEU A 149 8.17 -16.19 9.56
CA LEU A 149 7.04 -17.03 9.97
C LEU A 149 6.35 -17.66 8.77
N ASN A 150 6.29 -16.96 7.65
CA ASN A 150 5.67 -17.40 6.40
C ASN A 150 6.64 -18.10 5.42
N ASN A 151 7.91 -18.29 5.77
CA ASN A 151 8.96 -18.81 4.91
C ASN A 151 9.14 -17.98 3.63
N VAL A 152 9.07 -16.67 3.74
CA VAL A 152 9.30 -15.71 2.66
C VAL A 152 10.68 -15.09 2.80
N GLU A 153 11.44 -15.06 1.70
CA GLU A 153 12.69 -14.32 1.59
C GLU A 153 12.40 -12.92 1.02
N ALA A 154 12.87 -11.88 1.70
CA ALA A 154 12.73 -10.50 1.28
C ALA A 154 13.98 -9.68 1.66
N ASP A 155 14.37 -8.76 0.80
CA ASP A 155 15.45 -7.80 1.07
C ASP A 155 14.87 -6.56 1.76
N PHE A 156 15.25 -6.32 3.01
CA PHE A 156 14.78 -5.20 3.80
C PHE A 156 15.80 -4.07 3.84
N THR A 157 15.36 -2.88 3.45
CA THR A 157 16.14 -1.65 3.53
C THR A 157 15.47 -0.67 4.50
N GLN A 158 16.23 -0.21 5.50
CA GLN A 158 15.76 0.84 6.40
C GLN A 158 15.95 2.21 5.74
N GLY A 159 14.84 2.84 5.36
CA GLY A 159 14.87 4.12 4.68
C GLY A 159 13.52 4.79 4.61
N ARG A 160 13.55 6.13 4.57
CA ARG A 160 12.36 6.97 4.35
C ARG A 160 12.45 7.62 2.99
N VAL A 161 11.41 7.44 2.19
CA VAL A 161 11.28 8.18 0.92
C VAL A 161 11.28 9.68 1.22
N SER A 162 12.17 10.41 0.56
CA SER A 162 12.34 11.84 0.76
C SER A 162 12.86 12.52 -0.49
N ASN A 163 12.60 13.82 -0.62
CA ASN A 163 13.25 14.65 -1.60
C ASN A 163 14.71 14.90 -1.14
N LEU A 164 15.68 14.45 -1.93
CA LEU A 164 17.10 14.46 -1.56
C LEU A 164 17.69 15.86 -1.30
N ASP A 165 17.16 16.89 -1.92
CA ASP A 165 17.74 18.22 -1.86
C ASP A 165 17.32 19.05 -0.64
N GLY A 166 16.31 18.65 0.11
CA GLY A 166 15.74 19.46 1.19
C GLY A 166 15.47 18.76 2.51
N PHE A 167 15.28 17.47 2.50
CA PHE A 167 14.87 16.75 3.71
C PHE A 167 16.09 16.29 4.50
N ARG A 168 16.40 16.98 5.58
CA ARG A 168 17.32 16.46 6.59
C ARG A 168 16.52 15.59 7.55
N PRO A 169 16.99 14.36 7.89
CA PRO A 169 16.36 13.57 8.92
C PRO A 169 16.18 14.44 10.18
N ALA A 170 15.07 14.27 10.85
CA ALA A 170 14.90 14.88 12.17
C ALA A 170 16.12 14.55 13.03
N PRO A 171 16.66 15.49 13.81
CA PRO A 171 17.76 15.21 14.72
C PRO A 171 17.33 14.05 15.62
N ASN A 172 17.93 12.89 15.54
CA ASN A 172 17.63 11.62 16.21
C ASN A 172 16.84 10.59 15.37
N ALA A 173 16.61 10.81 14.09
CA ALA A 173 16.10 9.75 13.23
C ALA A 173 17.18 8.70 12.98
N ASP A 174 16.83 7.44 13.10
CA ASP A 174 17.73 6.29 12.92
C ASP A 174 17.60 5.66 11.52
N TYR A 175 16.94 6.36 10.57
CA TYR A 175 16.76 5.92 9.19
C TYR A 175 17.54 6.79 8.19
N ASN A 176 17.83 6.20 7.03
CA ASN A 176 18.44 6.90 5.91
C ASN A 176 17.38 7.51 4.99
N ASN A 177 17.73 8.59 4.30
CA ASN A 177 16.95 9.02 3.13
C ASN A 177 16.97 7.92 2.08
N PHE A 178 15.84 7.72 1.43
CA PHE A 178 15.65 6.70 0.43
C PHE A 178 15.11 7.32 -0.86
N ASN A 179 15.76 7.01 -1.96
CA ASN A 179 15.37 7.39 -3.31
C ASN A 179 15.11 6.12 -4.11
N VAL A 180 13.90 5.98 -4.65
CA VAL A 180 13.47 4.74 -5.32
C VAL A 180 14.25 4.50 -6.61
N LYS A 181 14.48 5.56 -7.41
CA LYS A 181 15.23 5.45 -8.66
C LYS A 181 16.66 4.97 -8.39
N ASP A 182 17.35 5.62 -7.45
CA ASP A 182 18.73 5.27 -7.09
C ASP A 182 18.80 3.83 -6.55
N PHE A 183 17.80 3.40 -5.78
CA PHE A 183 17.71 2.02 -5.29
C PHE A 183 17.56 1.00 -6.41
N VAL A 184 16.70 1.26 -7.38
CA VAL A 184 16.51 0.41 -8.56
C VAL A 184 17.82 0.28 -9.34
N GLU A 185 18.56 1.38 -9.50
CA GLU A 185 19.87 1.39 -10.16
C GLU A 185 20.92 0.62 -9.35
N GLU A 186 21.04 0.85 -8.05
CA GLU A 186 22.01 0.18 -7.15
C GLU A 186 21.79 -1.33 -7.08
N LYS A 187 20.54 -1.75 -6.99
CA LYS A 187 20.18 -3.18 -6.95
C LYS A 187 20.19 -3.85 -8.33
N ASN A 188 20.44 -3.08 -9.41
CA ASN A 188 20.39 -3.55 -10.79
C ASN A 188 19.03 -4.21 -11.12
N ILE A 189 17.93 -3.61 -10.66
CA ILE A 189 16.58 -4.07 -10.97
C ILE A 189 16.23 -3.61 -12.38
N GLU A 190 16.09 -4.54 -13.30
CA GLU A 190 15.79 -4.22 -14.69
C GLU A 190 14.34 -3.78 -14.88
N PHE A 191 13.42 -4.40 -14.13
CA PHE A 191 11.99 -4.17 -14.24
C PHE A 191 11.29 -4.40 -12.90
N VAL A 192 10.30 -3.56 -12.57
CA VAL A 192 9.46 -3.64 -11.36
C VAL A 192 8.06 -4.02 -11.79
N ASP A 193 7.58 -5.18 -11.39
CA ASP A 193 6.22 -5.61 -11.71
C ASP A 193 5.18 -4.92 -10.85
N ILE A 194 5.46 -4.75 -9.55
CA ILE A 194 4.61 -3.97 -8.65
C ILE A 194 5.48 -3.01 -7.83
N LEU A 195 5.17 -1.72 -7.90
CA LEU A 195 5.58 -0.72 -6.92
C LEU A 195 4.38 -0.41 -6.03
N HIS A 196 4.44 -0.87 -4.79
CA HIS A 196 3.44 -0.61 -3.76
C HIS A 196 3.93 0.49 -2.82
N SER A 197 3.08 1.44 -2.46
CA SER A 197 3.46 2.60 -1.66
C SER A 197 2.37 3.01 -0.68
N ASP A 198 2.70 2.92 0.62
CA ASP A 198 1.97 3.51 1.75
C ASP A 198 2.99 4.25 2.64
N ILE A 199 3.29 5.49 2.30
CA ILE A 199 4.42 6.26 2.85
C ILE A 199 4.02 7.56 3.52
N GLN A 200 2.77 7.61 3.97
CA GLN A 200 2.25 8.63 4.86
C GLN A 200 2.45 10.07 4.37
N GLY A 201 2.07 10.32 3.09
CA GLY A 201 2.07 11.65 2.47
C GLY A 201 3.29 11.98 1.61
N CYS A 202 4.24 11.04 1.44
CA CYS A 202 5.40 11.22 0.56
C CYS A 202 5.17 10.65 -0.86
N GLU A 203 3.97 10.25 -1.23
CA GLU A 203 3.65 9.55 -2.48
C GLU A 203 3.97 10.41 -3.71
N LEU A 204 3.63 11.71 -3.69
CA LEU A 204 3.96 12.61 -4.80
C LEU A 204 5.48 12.86 -4.91
N VAL A 205 6.19 12.87 -3.79
CA VAL A 205 7.67 12.96 -3.78
C VAL A 205 8.25 11.72 -4.44
N MET A 206 7.78 10.54 -4.07
CA MET A 206 8.17 9.27 -4.66
C MET A 206 7.87 9.24 -6.16
N LEU A 207 6.66 9.63 -6.58
CA LEU A 207 6.29 9.65 -8.00
C LEU A 207 7.16 10.58 -8.83
N ASN A 208 7.50 11.78 -8.33
CA ASN A 208 8.43 12.68 -9.02
C ASN A 208 9.82 12.08 -9.16
N ASP A 209 10.30 11.35 -8.15
CA ASP A 209 11.59 10.67 -8.18
C ASP A 209 11.66 9.58 -9.27
N ILE A 210 10.59 8.80 -9.42
CA ILE A 210 10.54 7.70 -10.37
C ILE A 210 10.10 8.09 -11.78
N VAL A 211 9.89 9.37 -12.10
CA VAL A 211 9.53 9.81 -13.46
C VAL A 211 10.41 9.19 -14.55
N PRO A 212 11.74 9.09 -14.40
CA PRO A 212 12.56 8.41 -15.41
C PRO A 212 12.19 6.94 -15.61
N LEU A 213 11.82 6.23 -14.54
CA LEU A 213 11.39 4.83 -14.61
C LEU A 213 10.00 4.69 -15.28
N LEU A 214 9.11 5.68 -15.07
CA LEU A 214 7.81 5.74 -15.74
C LEU A 214 7.96 5.96 -17.24
N VAL A 215 8.79 6.93 -17.64
CA VAL A 215 9.10 7.24 -19.06
C VAL A 215 9.72 6.03 -19.76
N ASP A 216 10.61 5.32 -19.09
CA ASP A 216 11.26 4.11 -19.61
C ASP A 216 10.39 2.86 -19.51
N LYS A 217 9.15 2.99 -19.00
CA LYS A 217 8.18 1.90 -18.81
C LYS A 217 8.72 0.75 -17.95
N LYS A 218 9.55 1.06 -16.98
CA LYS A 218 10.19 0.07 -16.11
C LYS A 218 9.32 -0.39 -14.93
N ILE A 219 8.12 0.19 -14.77
CA ILE A 219 7.17 -0.20 -13.73
C ILE A 219 5.88 -0.65 -14.39
N ARG A 220 5.42 -1.88 -14.09
CA ARG A 220 4.20 -2.43 -14.68
C ARG A 220 2.93 -1.94 -14.00
N TYR A 221 2.87 -2.08 -12.68
CA TYR A 221 1.74 -1.67 -11.86
C TYR A 221 2.22 -0.82 -10.69
N LEU A 222 1.43 0.21 -10.36
CA LEU A 222 1.60 1.01 -9.15
C LEU A 222 0.36 0.86 -8.28
N PHE A 223 0.58 0.64 -6.99
CA PHE A 223 -0.41 0.73 -5.92
C PHE A 223 0.01 1.88 -5.01
N ILE A 224 -0.86 2.86 -4.84
CA ILE A 224 -0.53 4.07 -4.11
C ILE A 224 -1.66 4.36 -3.11
N SER A 225 -1.39 4.13 -1.83
CA SER A 225 -2.24 4.60 -0.76
C SER A 225 -2.02 6.09 -0.58
N THR A 226 -3.09 6.88 -0.65
CA THR A 226 -3.01 8.35 -0.59
C THR A 226 -3.63 8.85 0.71
N HIS A 227 -3.04 9.93 1.28
CA HIS A 227 -3.37 10.38 2.64
C HIS A 227 -4.14 11.70 2.69
N THR A 228 -4.36 12.34 1.55
CA THR A 228 -5.23 13.52 1.41
C THR A 228 -5.86 13.55 0.04
N GLN A 229 -7.02 14.19 -0.07
CA GLN A 229 -7.72 14.38 -1.34
C GLN A 229 -6.86 15.13 -2.38
N GLU A 230 -6.14 16.15 -1.97
CA GLU A 230 -5.24 16.91 -2.85
C GLU A 230 -4.10 16.04 -3.37
N LEU A 231 -3.52 15.21 -2.49
CA LEU A 231 -2.46 14.27 -2.86
C LEU A 231 -2.98 13.20 -3.84
N HIS A 232 -4.18 12.69 -3.60
CA HIS A 232 -4.83 11.70 -4.47
C HIS A 232 -4.92 12.20 -5.91
N TYR A 233 -5.48 13.40 -6.12
CA TYR A 233 -5.57 13.99 -7.46
C TYR A 233 -4.21 14.33 -8.07
N SER A 234 -3.27 14.82 -7.26
CA SER A 234 -1.92 15.13 -7.75
C SER A 234 -1.17 13.87 -8.22
N CYS A 235 -1.35 12.74 -7.54
CA CYS A 235 -0.78 11.47 -7.97
C CYS A 235 -1.40 10.99 -9.30
N ILE A 236 -2.71 11.07 -9.44
CA ILE A 236 -3.41 10.73 -10.69
C ILE A 236 -2.91 11.60 -11.85
N GLU A 237 -2.89 12.93 -11.66
CA GLU A 237 -2.45 13.87 -12.69
C GLU A 237 -1.02 13.58 -13.17
N LEU A 238 -0.09 13.32 -12.23
CA LEU A 238 1.29 12.99 -12.59
C LEU A 238 1.38 11.68 -13.37
N LEU A 239 0.66 10.64 -12.94
CA LEU A 239 0.66 9.36 -13.63
C LEU A 239 0.10 9.47 -15.05
N GLU A 240 -1.01 10.18 -15.26
CA GLU A 240 -1.59 10.40 -16.56
C GLU A 240 -0.69 11.24 -17.47
N GLN A 241 0.05 12.21 -16.95
CA GLN A 241 1.06 12.98 -17.70
C GLN A 241 2.21 12.12 -18.22
N HIS A 242 2.46 10.97 -17.59
CA HIS A 242 3.50 10.01 -17.97
C HIS A 242 2.94 8.73 -18.63
N ASP A 243 1.79 8.83 -19.25
CA ASP A 243 1.18 7.74 -20.02
C ASP A 243 0.76 6.51 -19.17
N TYR A 244 0.55 6.70 -17.86
CA TYR A 244 -0.06 5.70 -17.00
C TYR A 244 -1.57 5.93 -16.89
N ARG A 245 -2.35 4.89 -17.13
CA ARG A 245 -3.79 4.93 -16.96
C ARG A 245 -4.17 4.41 -15.58
N ILE A 246 -5.18 5.00 -15.00
CA ILE A 246 -5.75 4.53 -13.73
C ILE A 246 -6.65 3.32 -14.03
N ILE A 247 -6.43 2.21 -13.33
CA ILE A 247 -7.24 1.00 -13.45
C ILE A 247 -8.19 0.80 -12.27
N ALA A 248 -7.89 1.41 -11.12
CA ALA A 248 -8.82 1.55 -10.01
C ALA A 248 -8.47 2.80 -9.22
N SER A 249 -9.49 3.47 -8.69
CA SER A 249 -9.34 4.63 -7.83
C SER A 249 -10.50 4.71 -6.86
N ALA A 250 -10.19 4.94 -5.59
CA ALA A 250 -11.13 5.38 -4.58
C ALA A 250 -10.48 6.54 -3.84
N ASP A 251 -11.12 7.70 -3.86
CA ASP A 251 -10.54 8.88 -3.25
C ASP A 251 -10.58 8.81 -1.71
N PHE A 252 -9.87 9.73 -1.10
CA PHE A 252 -9.63 9.73 0.34
C PHE A 252 -10.84 10.14 1.16
N ASP A 253 -11.69 11.03 0.65
CA ASP A 253 -12.77 11.64 1.43
C ASP A 253 -13.96 10.68 1.65
N ASP A 254 -15.11 10.97 1.04
CA ASP A 254 -16.34 10.22 1.26
C ASP A 254 -16.51 9.05 0.28
N GLU A 255 -15.61 8.90 -0.67
CA GLU A 255 -15.74 7.93 -1.74
C GLU A 255 -15.22 6.53 -1.34
N THR A 256 -14.21 6.47 -0.50
CA THR A 256 -13.58 5.20 -0.10
C THR A 256 -14.20 4.58 1.16
N PHE A 257 -14.13 3.26 1.28
CA PHE A 257 -14.35 2.49 2.51
C PHE A 257 -13.06 2.24 3.29
N CYS A 258 -11.92 2.61 2.73
CA CYS A 258 -10.62 2.48 3.37
C CYS A 258 -10.33 3.71 4.24
N PHE A 259 -9.32 3.58 5.08
CA PHE A 259 -8.83 4.71 5.86
C PHE A 259 -8.06 5.70 4.98
N ASP A 260 -7.38 5.19 3.96
CA ASP A 260 -6.62 5.94 2.97
C ASP A 260 -7.30 5.84 1.59
N GLY A 261 -7.04 6.80 0.72
CA GLY A 261 -7.43 6.70 -0.67
C GLY A 261 -6.52 5.73 -1.42
N ILE A 262 -6.99 5.17 -2.52
CA ILE A 262 -6.27 4.18 -3.33
C ILE A 262 -6.20 4.62 -4.78
N VAL A 263 -5.02 4.60 -5.36
CA VAL A 263 -4.78 4.71 -6.81
C VAL A 263 -4.04 3.48 -7.28
N VAL A 264 -4.64 2.74 -8.24
CA VAL A 264 -3.97 1.65 -8.93
C VAL A 264 -3.81 2.02 -10.40
N ALA A 265 -2.58 1.95 -10.90
CA ALA A 265 -2.26 2.39 -12.25
C ALA A 265 -1.33 1.43 -12.98
N CYS A 266 -1.37 1.47 -14.31
CA CYS A 266 -0.41 0.78 -15.18
C CYS A 266 -0.16 1.60 -16.43
N HIS A 267 0.93 1.31 -17.15
CA HIS A 267 1.18 2.00 -18.42
C HIS A 267 0.00 1.82 -19.40
N LYS A 268 -0.32 2.84 -20.19
CA LYS A 268 -1.48 2.85 -21.11
C LYS A 268 -1.50 1.71 -22.13
N ASP A 269 -0.32 1.19 -22.50
CA ASP A 269 -0.21 0.05 -23.43
C ASP A 269 -0.53 -1.31 -22.76
N ASN A 270 -0.55 -1.35 -21.43
CA ASN A 270 -0.99 -2.52 -20.69
C ASN A 270 -2.51 -2.53 -20.59
N LEU A 271 -3.15 -3.46 -21.28
CA LEU A 271 -4.62 -3.60 -21.35
C LEU A 271 -5.13 -4.85 -20.62
N ASP A 272 -4.28 -5.51 -19.84
CA ASP A 272 -4.63 -6.75 -19.15
C ASP A 272 -5.83 -6.58 -18.20
N ILE A 273 -5.87 -5.47 -17.47
CA ILE A 273 -6.93 -5.18 -16.50
C ILE A 273 -7.71 -3.93 -16.96
N PRO A 274 -9.03 -4.03 -17.18
CA PRO A 274 -9.88 -2.86 -17.46
C PRO A 274 -10.01 -1.99 -16.20
N TYR A 275 -10.59 -0.79 -16.37
CA TYR A 275 -10.95 0.02 -15.20
C TYR A 275 -11.93 -0.75 -14.29
N THR A 276 -11.58 -0.86 -13.02
CA THR A 276 -12.36 -1.55 -11.99
C THR A 276 -12.95 -0.52 -11.03
N SER A 277 -14.27 -0.48 -10.94
CA SER A 277 -14.96 0.38 -9.97
C SER A 277 -14.85 -0.22 -8.57
N LEU A 278 -14.32 0.58 -7.65
CA LEU A 278 -14.29 0.27 -6.23
C LEU A 278 -15.57 0.73 -5.52
N GLY A 279 -15.77 0.27 -4.29
CA GLY A 279 -16.91 0.68 -3.47
C GLY A 279 -16.87 2.19 -3.17
N CYS A 280 -18.03 2.84 -3.27
CA CYS A 280 -18.19 4.26 -2.97
C CYS A 280 -19.22 4.43 -1.85
N ARG A 281 -18.86 5.11 -0.75
CA ARG A 281 -19.73 5.31 0.43
C ARG A 281 -20.98 6.13 0.11
N ARG A 282 -20.93 7.05 -0.83
CA ARG A 282 -22.09 7.83 -1.26
C ARG A 282 -23.20 6.97 -1.85
N HIS A 283 -22.83 5.84 -2.45
CA HIS A 283 -23.77 4.97 -3.17
C HIS A 283 -24.00 3.64 -2.46
N THR A 284 -23.19 3.31 -1.46
CA THR A 284 -23.26 2.05 -0.74
C THR A 284 -23.46 2.33 0.76
N PRO A 285 -24.64 2.08 1.32
CA PRO A 285 -24.84 2.27 2.76
C PRO A 285 -23.90 1.38 3.59
N LEU A 286 -23.44 1.91 4.72
CA LEU A 286 -22.64 1.14 5.68
C LEU A 286 -23.45 -0.07 6.16
N ARG A 287 -22.92 -1.24 5.93
CA ARG A 287 -23.43 -2.53 6.43
C ARG A 287 -22.34 -3.57 6.24
N SER A 288 -22.22 -4.47 7.19
CA SER A 288 -21.25 -5.56 7.06
C SER A 288 -21.54 -6.38 5.79
N THR A 289 -20.53 -6.46 4.93
CA THR A 289 -20.49 -7.36 3.77
C THR A 289 -19.75 -8.66 4.10
N CYS A 290 -19.21 -8.74 5.32
CA CYS A 290 -18.59 -9.96 5.81
C CYS A 290 -19.69 -10.98 6.07
N MET A 291 -19.85 -11.92 5.17
CA MET A 291 -20.84 -12.99 5.31
C MET A 291 -20.48 -13.88 6.49
N VAL A 292 -21.46 -14.18 7.26
CA VAL A 292 -21.43 -15.08 8.44
C VAL A 292 -20.97 -16.47 8.05
#